data_71f0e0828906480cac468d98b4cea1e7
#
_entry.id   71f0e0828906480cac468d98b4cea1e7
#
_cell.length_a   1.000
_cell.length_b   1.000
_cell.length_c   1.000
_cell.angle_alpha   90.00
_cell.angle_beta   90.00
_cell.angle_gamma   90.00
#
_symmetry.space_group_name_H-M   'P 1'
#
loop_
_entity.id
_entity.type
_entity.pdbx_description
1 polymer ?
#
loop_
_entity_poly.entity_id
_entity_poly.type
_entity_poly.pdbx_seq_one_letter_code
_entity_poly.pdbx_strand_id
1 'polypeptide(L)'
;YNAMVANQQAYERGLEDLKLTCDAYIEDLRRKMPCEKIGSYISPIDVRNTDLKIKLAQGITIEKQFSSPKQIAETERNAKIVRTGQFAYNRATTRNGEKISIAYREGKDCVVSSAYQVFEIKKKNKLLPAYLMMWYTRPEFDRYARYMSKGSAHEFFEYSDMEDVAIPIPNIDVQRAVAEIYTVYNKRKKINEQLKAQIKNICPILIKGSLEE
;
A
#
# COMPACT_ATOMS: atom_id res chain seq x y z
N TYR A 1 -31.00 13.71 8.27
CA TYR A 1 -30.12 12.68 8.78
C TYR A 1 -30.35 11.33 8.08
N ASN A 2 -31.60 10.83 8.07
CA ASN A 2 -31.93 9.54 7.47
C ASN A 2 -31.56 9.44 5.98
N ALA A 3 -31.76 10.52 5.20
CA ALA A 3 -31.35 10.56 3.79
C ALA A 3 -29.81 10.46 3.64
N MET A 4 -29.05 11.12 4.52
CA MET A 4 -27.58 11.03 4.51
C MET A 4 -27.10 9.60 4.83
N VAL A 5 -27.72 8.95 5.81
CA VAL A 5 -27.41 7.56 6.16
C VAL A 5 -27.77 6.61 5.03
N ALA A 6 -28.96 6.75 4.42
CA ALA A 6 -29.38 5.94 3.29
C ALA A 6 -28.44 6.07 2.07
N ASN A 7 -28.01 7.30 1.76
CA ASN A 7 -27.05 7.57 0.69
C ASN A 7 -25.68 6.94 0.97
N GLN A 8 -25.19 7.05 2.21
CA GLN A 8 -23.94 6.43 2.61
C GLN A 8 -24.02 4.89 2.51
N GLN A 9 -25.11 4.27 2.95
CA GLN A 9 -25.33 2.83 2.83
C GLN A 9 -25.41 2.36 1.37
N ALA A 10 -26.05 3.13 0.49
CA ALA A 10 -26.07 2.84 -0.94
C ALA A 10 -24.67 2.92 -1.57
N TYR A 11 -23.90 3.92 -1.16
CA TYR A 11 -22.51 4.08 -1.59
C TYR A 11 -21.63 2.90 -1.12
N GLU A 12 -21.83 2.43 0.11
CA GLU A 12 -21.12 1.30 0.68
C GLU A 12 -21.41 -0.01 -0.07
N ARG A 13 -22.67 -0.29 -0.39
CA ARG A 13 -23.03 -1.45 -1.24
C ARG A 13 -22.34 -1.41 -2.60
N GLY A 14 -22.33 -0.27 -3.28
CA GLY A 14 -21.62 -0.13 -4.55
C GLY A 14 -20.09 -0.27 -4.41
N LEU A 15 -19.52 -0.01 -3.23
CA LEU A 15 -18.13 -0.25 -2.93
C LEU A 15 -17.84 -1.75 -2.76
N GLU A 16 -18.73 -2.49 -2.11
CA GLU A 16 -18.64 -3.95 -1.98
C GLU A 16 -18.71 -4.66 -3.34
N ASP A 17 -19.64 -4.25 -4.20
CA ASP A 17 -19.76 -4.76 -5.58
C ASP A 17 -18.48 -4.50 -6.39
N LEU A 18 -17.89 -3.31 -6.25
CA LEU A 18 -16.64 -2.98 -6.92
C LEU A 18 -15.47 -3.83 -6.39
N LYS A 19 -15.44 -4.10 -5.09
CA LYS A 19 -14.44 -4.99 -4.49
C LYS A 19 -14.56 -6.42 -5.04
N LEU A 20 -15.77 -6.95 -5.07
CA LEU A 20 -16.04 -8.30 -5.63
C LEU A 20 -15.60 -8.39 -7.09
N THR A 21 -15.87 -7.35 -7.88
CA THR A 21 -15.43 -7.27 -9.28
C THR A 21 -13.91 -7.30 -9.38
N CYS A 22 -13.20 -6.53 -8.56
CA CYS A 22 -11.73 -6.54 -8.53
C CYS A 22 -11.19 -7.93 -8.15
N ASP A 23 -11.74 -8.53 -7.10
CA ASP A 23 -11.30 -9.85 -6.63
C ASP A 23 -11.57 -10.94 -7.68
N ALA A 24 -12.72 -10.92 -8.33
CA ALA A 24 -13.05 -11.85 -9.41
C ALA A 24 -12.10 -11.73 -10.62
N TYR A 25 -11.73 -10.51 -10.99
CA TYR A 25 -10.77 -10.26 -12.07
C TYR A 25 -9.37 -10.82 -11.74
N ILE A 26 -8.93 -10.64 -10.51
CA ILE A 26 -7.63 -11.14 -10.04
C ILE A 26 -7.62 -12.68 -10.02
N GLU A 27 -8.69 -13.29 -9.53
CA GLU A 27 -8.79 -14.76 -9.52
C GLU A 27 -8.88 -15.35 -10.93
N ASP A 28 -9.56 -14.67 -11.85
CA ASP A 28 -9.60 -15.07 -13.26
C ASP A 28 -8.21 -14.99 -13.90
N LEU A 29 -7.44 -13.95 -13.64
CA LEU A 29 -6.05 -13.85 -14.10
C LEU A 29 -5.19 -15.01 -13.57
N ARG A 30 -5.32 -15.34 -12.28
CA ARG A 30 -4.57 -16.44 -11.65
C ARG A 30 -4.92 -17.81 -12.23
N ARG A 31 -6.16 -18.01 -12.68
CA ARG A 31 -6.60 -19.26 -13.32
C ARG A 31 -6.12 -19.38 -14.77
N LYS A 32 -6.08 -18.26 -15.49
CA LYS A 32 -5.79 -18.23 -16.93
C LYS A 32 -4.30 -18.13 -17.25
N MET A 33 -3.49 -17.68 -16.31
CA MET A 33 -2.08 -17.40 -16.53
C MET A 33 -1.20 -18.03 -15.44
N PRO A 34 0.00 -18.51 -15.80
CA PRO A 34 0.99 -18.90 -14.81
C PRO A 34 1.44 -17.66 -14.00
N CYS A 35 1.69 -17.87 -12.71
CA CYS A 35 2.33 -16.85 -11.88
C CYS A 35 3.84 -16.89 -12.11
N GLU A 36 4.44 -15.72 -12.24
CA GLU A 36 5.87 -15.52 -12.38
C GLU A 36 6.45 -14.86 -11.14
N LYS A 37 7.64 -15.28 -10.70
CA LYS A 37 8.37 -14.64 -9.60
C LYS A 37 8.77 -13.22 -10.00
N ILE A 38 8.47 -12.24 -9.14
CA ILE A 38 8.75 -10.83 -9.45
C ILE A 38 10.24 -10.48 -9.41
N GLY A 39 11.10 -11.31 -8.84
CA GLY A 39 12.54 -11.09 -8.77
C GLY A 39 13.19 -10.82 -10.12
N SER A 40 12.67 -11.41 -11.21
CA SER A 40 13.14 -11.11 -12.57
C SER A 40 12.73 -9.73 -13.10
N TYR A 41 11.85 -9.01 -12.39
CA TYR A 41 11.28 -7.71 -12.77
C TYR A 41 11.73 -6.55 -11.87
N ILE A 42 12.27 -6.84 -10.69
CA ILE A 42 12.67 -5.85 -9.70
C ILE A 42 14.17 -5.88 -9.44
N SER A 43 14.73 -4.81 -8.86
CA SER A 43 16.12 -4.71 -8.41
C SER A 43 16.19 -4.02 -7.06
N PRO A 44 17.05 -4.49 -6.13
CA PRO A 44 17.25 -3.81 -4.86
C PRO A 44 18.06 -2.51 -5.08
N ILE A 45 17.79 -1.53 -4.25
CA ILE A 45 18.48 -0.24 -4.21
C ILE A 45 19.01 -0.02 -2.79
N ASP A 46 20.26 0.38 -2.67
CA ASP A 46 20.87 0.75 -1.38
C ASP A 46 21.70 2.03 -1.51
N VAL A 47 21.03 3.14 -1.78
CA VAL A 47 21.66 4.46 -1.85
C VAL A 47 21.46 5.18 -0.52
N ARG A 48 22.55 5.63 0.10
CA ARG A 48 22.55 6.30 1.40
C ARG A 48 22.60 7.83 1.22
N ASN A 49 21.99 8.56 2.15
CA ASN A 49 21.98 10.02 2.19
C ASN A 49 23.26 10.59 2.84
N THR A 50 24.42 10.12 2.40
CA THR A 50 25.73 10.46 3.01
C THR A 50 26.08 11.94 2.92
N ASP A 51 25.61 12.61 1.88
CA ASP A 51 25.80 14.05 1.63
C ASP A 51 24.71 14.93 2.27
N LEU A 52 23.72 14.32 2.93
CA LEU A 52 22.60 14.98 3.61
C LEU A 52 21.79 15.95 2.74
N LYS A 53 21.79 15.75 1.40
CA LYS A 53 21.06 16.63 0.48
C LYS A 53 19.54 16.47 0.60
N ILE A 54 19.07 15.26 0.85
CA ILE A 54 17.63 15.00 0.98
C ILE A 54 17.23 15.15 2.45
N LYS A 55 16.37 16.15 2.72
CA LYS A 55 15.91 16.51 4.07
C LYS A 55 14.53 15.94 4.42
N LEU A 56 13.76 15.49 3.43
CA LEU A 56 12.42 14.96 3.65
C LEU A 56 12.52 13.55 4.24
N ALA A 57 12.44 13.44 5.56
CA ALA A 57 12.36 12.16 6.24
C ALA A 57 10.92 11.62 6.22
N GLN A 58 10.75 10.34 5.88
CA GLN A 58 9.46 9.68 5.85
C GLN A 58 9.52 8.27 6.43
N GLY A 59 8.37 7.81 6.94
CA GLY A 59 8.08 6.41 7.24
C GLY A 59 7.00 5.88 6.30
N ILE A 60 6.65 4.60 6.45
CA ILE A 60 5.55 3.98 5.72
C ILE A 60 4.57 3.40 6.74
N THR A 61 3.30 3.73 6.58
CA THR A 61 2.23 3.25 7.45
C THR A 61 1.78 1.83 7.07
N ILE A 62 0.99 1.21 7.95
CA ILE A 62 0.33 -0.09 7.66
C ILE A 62 -0.77 0.05 6.59
N GLU A 63 -1.23 1.29 6.32
CA GLU A 63 -2.10 1.62 5.18
C GLU A 63 -1.33 1.76 3.87
N LYS A 64 -0.02 1.41 3.89
CA LYS A 64 0.86 1.37 2.71
C LYS A 64 1.05 2.72 2.04
N GLN A 65 1.22 3.76 2.86
CA GLN A 65 1.44 5.14 2.41
C GLN A 65 2.66 5.75 3.10
N PHE A 66 3.41 6.58 2.36
CA PHE A 66 4.44 7.41 2.96
C PHE A 66 3.81 8.48 3.85
N SER A 67 4.39 8.67 5.03
CA SER A 67 3.94 9.66 6.02
C SER A 67 5.11 10.23 6.81
N SER A 68 4.89 11.32 7.53
CA SER A 68 5.88 11.82 8.47
C SER A 68 6.22 10.75 9.50
N PRO A 69 7.51 10.51 9.79
CA PRO A 69 7.92 9.48 10.73
C PRO A 69 7.53 9.87 12.16
N LYS A 70 7.18 8.90 12.99
CA LYS A 70 6.92 9.13 14.42
C LYS A 70 8.17 9.54 15.20
N GLN A 71 9.33 9.07 14.73
CA GLN A 71 10.65 9.40 15.26
C GLN A 71 11.61 9.59 14.09
N ILE A 72 12.38 10.66 14.12
CA ILE A 72 13.45 10.89 13.13
C ILE A 72 14.67 10.08 13.61
N ALA A 73 15.23 9.26 12.73
CA ALA A 73 16.44 8.50 13.06
C ALA A 73 17.60 9.45 13.34
N GLU A 74 18.35 9.18 14.41
CA GLU A 74 19.45 10.05 14.90
C GLU A 74 20.58 10.25 13.89
N THR A 75 20.72 9.37 12.89
CA THR A 75 21.78 9.46 11.87
C THR A 75 21.18 9.50 10.47
N GLU A 76 20.86 10.69 10.01
CA GLU A 76 20.38 10.93 8.63
C GLU A 76 21.34 10.42 7.55
N ARG A 77 22.67 10.31 7.86
CA ARG A 77 23.70 9.81 6.93
C ARG A 77 23.52 8.35 6.55
N ASN A 78 23.01 7.51 7.44
CA ASN A 78 22.73 6.09 7.17
C ASN A 78 21.33 5.85 6.62
N ALA A 79 20.49 6.90 6.55
CA ALA A 79 19.17 6.81 5.98
C ALA A 79 19.25 6.40 4.50
N LYS A 80 18.34 5.58 4.05
CA LYS A 80 18.23 5.17 2.64
C LYS A 80 17.42 6.19 1.87
N ILE A 81 17.90 6.55 0.68
CA ILE A 81 17.17 7.40 -0.24
C ILE A 81 16.11 6.57 -0.97
N VAL A 82 14.88 7.09 -1.02
CA VAL A 82 13.80 6.58 -1.86
C VAL A 82 13.46 7.65 -2.88
N ARG A 83 13.75 7.38 -4.14
CA ARG A 83 13.46 8.29 -5.24
C ARG A 83 12.04 8.09 -5.77
N THR A 84 11.51 9.12 -6.43
CA THR A 84 10.27 9.00 -7.20
C THR A 84 10.37 7.80 -8.16
N GLY A 85 9.38 6.92 -8.13
CA GLY A 85 9.36 5.71 -8.96
C GLY A 85 9.93 4.45 -8.29
N GLN A 86 10.34 4.54 -7.03
CA GLN A 86 10.84 3.41 -6.24
C GLN A 86 9.84 2.94 -5.20
N PHE A 87 10.01 1.71 -4.76
CA PHE A 87 9.28 1.11 -3.64
C PHE A 87 10.18 1.07 -2.40
N ALA A 88 9.56 1.17 -1.24
CA ALA A 88 10.22 0.89 0.02
C ALA A 88 9.30 0.09 0.93
N TYR A 89 9.86 -0.80 1.75
CA TYR A 89 9.13 -1.50 2.78
C TYR A 89 9.96 -1.66 4.05
N ASN A 90 9.29 -1.70 5.20
CA ASN A 90 9.93 -2.02 6.45
C ASN A 90 10.12 -3.54 6.54
N ARG A 91 11.37 -4.00 6.63
CA ARG A 91 11.66 -5.43 6.74
C ARG A 91 11.16 -6.03 8.06
N ALA A 92 11.20 -5.26 9.15
CA ALA A 92 10.74 -5.75 10.45
C ALA A 92 9.22 -5.87 10.48
N THR A 93 8.70 -7.09 10.58
CA THR A 93 7.27 -7.41 10.58
C THR A 93 6.68 -7.50 11.99
N THR A 94 7.49 -7.79 13.00
CA THR A 94 7.06 -8.02 14.39
C THR A 94 6.30 -6.84 15.00
N ARG A 95 6.63 -5.59 14.63
CA ARG A 95 6.02 -4.37 15.21
C ARG A 95 4.73 -3.94 14.53
N ASN A 96 4.44 -4.46 13.35
CA ASN A 96 3.33 -4.00 12.50
C ASN A 96 2.12 -4.93 12.55
N GLY A 97 2.13 -5.96 13.42
CA GLY A 97 1.07 -6.96 13.48
C GLY A 97 1.03 -7.80 12.20
N GLU A 98 -0.16 -7.94 11.61
CA GLU A 98 -0.40 -8.79 10.44
C GLU A 98 -0.09 -8.12 9.10
N LYS A 99 0.29 -6.82 9.08
CA LYS A 99 0.46 -6.05 7.84
C LYS A 99 1.89 -5.59 7.66
N ILE A 100 2.42 -5.79 6.45
CA ILE A 100 3.71 -5.22 6.07
C ILE A 100 3.55 -3.77 5.60
N SER A 101 4.41 -2.87 6.09
CA SER A 101 4.47 -1.48 5.65
C SER A 101 5.28 -1.38 4.37
N ILE A 102 4.61 -1.30 3.22
CA ILE A 102 5.20 -1.15 1.89
C ILE A 102 4.49 -0.04 1.12
N ALA A 103 5.22 0.77 0.35
CA ALA A 103 4.63 1.81 -0.47
C ALA A 103 5.46 2.12 -1.72
N TYR A 104 4.81 2.64 -2.76
CA TYR A 104 5.41 3.20 -3.97
C TYR A 104 5.57 4.72 -3.81
N ARG A 105 6.71 5.25 -4.21
CA ARG A 105 7.01 6.69 -4.09
C ARG A 105 6.57 7.46 -5.33
N GLU A 106 5.46 8.18 -5.21
CA GLU A 106 4.95 9.09 -6.25
C GLU A 106 5.41 10.54 -6.04
N GLY A 107 5.68 10.92 -4.76
CA GLY A 107 6.11 12.26 -4.40
C GLY A 107 7.61 12.50 -4.59
N LYS A 108 8.09 13.66 -4.11
CA LYS A 108 9.52 14.04 -4.13
C LYS A 108 10.39 13.00 -3.42
N ASP A 109 11.65 12.91 -3.81
CA ASP A 109 12.64 12.05 -3.15
C ASP A 109 12.64 12.27 -1.64
N CYS A 110 12.74 11.19 -0.89
CA CYS A 110 12.73 11.21 0.56
C CYS A 110 13.78 10.25 1.13
N VAL A 111 13.99 10.31 2.43
CA VAL A 111 14.81 9.35 3.16
C VAL A 111 13.95 8.53 4.11
N VAL A 112 14.31 7.26 4.24
CA VAL A 112 13.73 6.30 5.20
C VAL A 112 14.84 5.73 6.10
N SER A 113 14.47 5.14 7.21
CA SER A 113 15.43 4.47 8.10
C SER A 113 16.19 3.36 7.35
N SER A 114 17.42 3.09 7.79
CA SER A 114 18.25 2.00 7.27
C SER A 114 17.60 0.61 7.38
N ALA A 115 16.62 0.44 8.26
CA ALA A 115 15.86 -0.79 8.41
C ALA A 115 14.94 -1.11 7.20
N TYR A 116 14.64 -0.10 6.38
CA TYR A 116 13.84 -0.32 5.19
C TYR A 116 14.63 -0.98 4.06
N GLN A 117 13.95 -1.77 3.25
CA GLN A 117 14.42 -2.20 1.94
C GLN A 117 13.84 -1.31 0.87
N VAL A 118 14.69 -0.81 -0.02
CA VAL A 118 14.29 -0.05 -1.20
C VAL A 118 14.53 -0.90 -2.45
N PHE A 119 13.64 -0.82 -3.43
CA PHE A 119 13.77 -1.51 -4.71
C PHE A 119 13.02 -0.76 -5.81
N GLU A 120 13.30 -1.10 -7.05
CA GLU A 120 12.62 -0.53 -8.21
C GLU A 120 12.25 -1.61 -9.24
N ILE A 121 11.32 -1.28 -10.12
CA ILE A 121 11.01 -2.12 -11.27
C ILE A 121 12.02 -1.83 -12.37
N LYS A 122 12.82 -2.86 -12.73
CA LYS A 122 13.80 -2.78 -13.83
C LYS A 122 13.19 -2.99 -15.22
N LYS A 123 12.08 -3.73 -15.30
CA LYS A 123 11.38 -4.03 -16.56
C LYS A 123 10.06 -3.25 -16.64
N LYS A 124 10.13 -1.93 -16.72
CA LYS A 124 8.95 -1.02 -16.74
C LYS A 124 7.99 -1.24 -17.91
N ASN A 125 8.47 -1.85 -18.99
CA ASN A 125 7.66 -2.24 -20.16
C ASN A 125 6.93 -3.59 -19.97
N LYS A 126 7.15 -4.29 -18.87
CA LYS A 126 6.53 -5.59 -18.54
C LYS A 126 5.69 -5.55 -17.27
N LEU A 127 6.06 -4.71 -16.31
CA LEU A 127 5.39 -4.63 -15.00
C LEU A 127 5.14 -3.18 -14.63
N LEU A 128 3.87 -2.82 -14.40
CA LEU A 128 3.46 -1.49 -13.96
C LEU A 128 3.54 -1.35 -12.44
N PRO A 129 4.04 -0.21 -11.90
CA PRO A 129 4.07 0.04 -10.46
C PRO A 129 2.69 -0.03 -9.80
N ALA A 130 1.66 0.55 -10.43
CA ALA A 130 0.30 0.52 -9.92
C ALA A 130 -0.26 -0.90 -9.82
N TYR A 131 0.03 -1.76 -10.81
CA TYR A 131 -0.36 -3.17 -10.80
C TYR A 131 0.35 -3.93 -9.67
N LEU A 132 1.66 -3.74 -9.50
CA LEU A 132 2.42 -4.37 -8.43
C LEU A 132 1.95 -3.87 -7.05
N MET A 133 1.69 -2.57 -6.91
CA MET A 133 1.16 -1.99 -5.67
C MET A 133 -0.21 -2.56 -5.31
N MET A 134 -1.08 -2.79 -6.30
CA MET A 134 -2.36 -3.48 -6.10
C MET A 134 -2.17 -4.85 -5.44
N TRP A 135 -1.21 -5.66 -5.91
CA TRP A 135 -0.91 -6.97 -5.29
C TRP A 135 -0.44 -6.83 -3.85
N TYR A 136 0.40 -5.84 -3.56
CA TYR A 136 0.91 -5.60 -2.20
C TYR A 136 -0.16 -5.12 -1.21
N THR A 137 -1.25 -4.50 -1.69
CA THR A 137 -2.33 -4.04 -0.81
C THR A 137 -3.32 -5.14 -0.45
N ARG A 138 -3.24 -6.32 -1.04
CA ARG A 138 -4.12 -7.45 -0.75
C ARG A 138 -3.75 -8.13 0.58
N PRO A 139 -4.74 -8.61 1.34
CA PRO A 139 -4.49 -9.37 2.57
C PRO A 139 -3.64 -10.64 2.37
N GLU A 140 -3.71 -11.25 1.16
CA GLU A 140 -2.90 -12.42 0.78
C GLU A 140 -1.42 -12.11 0.84
N PHE A 141 -1.00 -10.93 0.37
CA PHE A 141 0.40 -10.51 0.44
C PHE A 141 0.84 -10.27 1.89
N ASP A 142 0.00 -9.66 2.72
CA ASP A 142 0.31 -9.46 4.13
C ASP A 142 0.50 -10.83 4.85
N ARG A 143 -0.38 -11.80 4.58
CA ARG A 143 -0.22 -13.18 5.11
C ARG A 143 1.03 -13.86 4.61
N TYR A 144 1.35 -13.73 3.31
CA TYR A 144 2.58 -14.26 2.73
C TYR A 144 3.83 -13.65 3.40
N ALA A 145 3.89 -12.32 3.49
CA ALA A 145 5.00 -11.63 4.12
C ALA A 145 5.18 -12.05 5.59
N ARG A 146 4.07 -12.22 6.32
CA ARG A 146 4.11 -12.71 7.70
C ARG A 146 4.62 -14.15 7.78
N TYR A 147 4.15 -15.03 6.92
CA TYR A 147 4.56 -16.44 6.88
C TYR A 147 6.05 -16.61 6.54
N MET A 148 6.55 -15.82 5.59
CA MET A 148 7.96 -15.88 5.15
C MET A 148 8.92 -15.18 6.12
N SER A 149 8.42 -14.32 7.02
CA SER A 149 9.27 -13.60 7.97
C SER A 149 9.94 -14.54 8.96
N LYS A 150 11.26 -14.37 9.15
CA LYS A 150 12.11 -15.23 10.00
C LYS A 150 12.84 -14.40 11.03
N GLY A 151 13.13 -14.99 12.18
CA GLY A 151 13.91 -14.42 13.28
C GLY A 151 13.34 -14.82 14.65
N SER A 152 14.21 -14.89 15.65
CA SER A 152 13.82 -15.31 17.00
C SER A 152 13.30 -14.18 17.88
N ALA A 153 13.94 -13.00 17.85
CA ALA A 153 13.54 -11.84 18.63
C ALA A 153 12.84 -10.76 17.76
N HIS A 154 13.27 -10.64 16.53
CA HIS A 154 12.65 -9.78 15.51
C HIS A 154 12.52 -10.57 14.22
N GLU A 155 11.33 -10.58 13.66
CA GLU A 155 11.07 -11.25 12.39
C GLU A 155 11.25 -10.27 11.25
N PHE A 156 11.96 -10.70 10.21
CA PHE A 156 12.26 -9.91 9.02
C PHE A 156 11.74 -10.60 7.77
N PHE A 157 11.08 -9.83 6.92
CA PHE A 157 10.75 -10.21 5.56
C PHE A 157 11.91 -9.76 4.66
N GLU A 158 12.70 -10.71 4.21
CA GLU A 158 13.92 -10.42 3.47
C GLU A 158 13.63 -10.12 1.99
N TYR A 159 14.59 -9.48 1.31
CA TYR A 159 14.43 -9.16 -0.11
C TYR A 159 14.36 -10.41 -0.99
N SER A 160 15.05 -11.48 -0.63
CA SER A 160 14.93 -12.79 -1.30
C SER A 160 13.50 -13.34 -1.27
N ASP A 161 12.80 -13.17 -0.13
CA ASP A 161 11.41 -13.60 -0.01
C ASP A 161 10.48 -12.70 -0.85
N MET A 162 10.83 -11.42 -1.03
CA MET A 162 10.14 -10.50 -1.94
C MET A 162 10.33 -10.93 -3.41
N GLU A 163 11.53 -11.36 -3.80
CA GLU A 163 11.82 -11.84 -5.15
C GLU A 163 11.01 -13.10 -5.50
N ASP A 164 10.71 -13.92 -4.50
CA ASP A 164 9.91 -15.15 -4.65
C ASP A 164 8.40 -14.93 -4.71
N VAL A 165 7.92 -13.70 -4.48
CA VAL A 165 6.50 -13.37 -4.68
C VAL A 165 6.11 -13.68 -6.12
N ALA A 166 5.10 -14.53 -6.30
CA ALA A 166 4.63 -14.95 -7.61
C ALA A 166 3.25 -14.38 -7.91
N ILE A 167 3.17 -13.64 -9.02
CA ILE A 167 1.92 -13.04 -9.52
C ILE A 167 1.78 -13.29 -11.03
N PRO A 168 0.55 -13.30 -11.58
CA PRO A 168 0.37 -13.30 -13.03
C PRO A 168 0.86 -11.98 -13.62
N ILE A 169 1.56 -12.02 -14.75
CA ILE A 169 2.08 -10.85 -15.46
C ILE A 169 1.41 -10.76 -16.84
N PRO A 170 0.17 -10.26 -16.92
CA PRO A 170 -0.50 -10.07 -18.20
C PRO A 170 0.14 -8.92 -19.00
N ASN A 171 -0.33 -8.70 -20.22
CA ASN A 171 0.12 -7.54 -20.99
C ASN A 171 -0.17 -6.22 -20.27
N ILE A 172 0.54 -5.16 -20.64
CA ILE A 172 0.50 -3.85 -19.97
C ILE A 172 -0.90 -3.22 -19.95
N ASP A 173 -1.70 -3.44 -20.98
CA ASP A 173 -3.04 -2.86 -21.06
C ASP A 173 -4.00 -3.51 -20.07
N VAL A 174 -3.91 -4.82 -19.90
CA VAL A 174 -4.66 -5.54 -18.86
C VAL A 174 -4.19 -5.12 -17.46
N GLN A 175 -2.87 -5.01 -17.24
CA GLN A 175 -2.35 -4.51 -15.96
C GLN A 175 -2.89 -3.13 -15.63
N ARG A 176 -2.91 -2.21 -16.61
CA ARG A 176 -3.42 -0.84 -16.47
C ARG A 176 -4.91 -0.86 -16.10
N ALA A 177 -5.72 -1.58 -16.88
CA ALA A 177 -7.16 -1.67 -16.64
C ALA A 177 -7.49 -2.18 -15.22
N VAL A 178 -6.85 -3.26 -14.79
CA VAL A 178 -7.08 -3.84 -13.45
C VAL A 178 -6.61 -2.89 -12.34
N ALA A 179 -5.43 -2.26 -12.50
CA ALA A 179 -4.89 -1.31 -11.54
C ALA A 179 -5.76 -0.04 -11.43
N GLU A 180 -6.34 0.42 -12.53
CA GLU A 180 -7.27 1.57 -12.54
C GLU A 180 -8.56 1.25 -11.76
N ILE A 181 -9.17 0.09 -11.99
CA ILE A 181 -10.35 -0.35 -11.23
C ILE A 181 -10.02 -0.37 -9.73
N TYR A 182 -8.88 -0.95 -9.37
CA TYR A 182 -8.45 -1.04 -7.98
C TYR A 182 -8.15 0.35 -7.37
N THR A 183 -7.59 1.27 -8.14
CA THR A 183 -7.37 2.66 -7.74
C THR A 183 -8.69 3.37 -7.44
N VAL A 184 -9.70 3.18 -8.31
CA VAL A 184 -11.06 3.71 -8.09
C VAL A 184 -11.67 3.11 -6.82
N TYR A 185 -11.55 1.81 -6.60
CA TYR A 185 -12.00 1.16 -5.37
C TYR A 185 -11.39 1.81 -4.12
N ASN A 186 -10.07 1.95 -4.06
CA ASN A 186 -9.39 2.55 -2.92
C ASN A 186 -9.78 4.01 -2.69
N LYS A 187 -9.92 4.80 -3.75
CA LYS A 187 -10.39 6.19 -3.67
C LYS A 187 -11.81 6.27 -3.11
N ARG A 188 -12.71 5.44 -3.59
CA ARG A 188 -14.10 5.36 -3.09
C ARG A 188 -14.17 4.90 -1.64
N LYS A 189 -13.33 3.91 -1.25
CA LYS A 189 -13.23 3.46 0.13
C LYS A 189 -12.86 4.62 1.07
N LYS A 190 -11.85 5.41 0.71
CA LYS A 190 -11.45 6.60 1.49
C LYS A 190 -12.57 7.63 1.61
N ILE A 191 -13.32 7.88 0.52
CA ILE A 191 -14.48 8.76 0.54
C ILE A 191 -15.56 8.22 1.49
N ASN A 192 -15.85 6.92 1.44
CA ASN A 192 -16.83 6.29 2.33
C ASN A 192 -16.46 6.43 3.82
N GLU A 193 -15.19 6.25 4.16
CA GLU A 193 -14.68 6.48 5.53
C GLU A 193 -14.86 7.94 5.97
N GLN A 194 -14.59 8.90 5.09
CA GLN A 194 -14.81 10.32 5.35
C GLN A 194 -16.30 10.64 5.55
N LEU A 195 -17.19 10.09 4.72
CA LEU A 195 -18.64 10.26 4.86
C LEU A 195 -19.14 9.70 6.19
N LYS A 196 -18.71 8.50 6.59
CA LYS A 196 -19.04 7.91 7.89
C LYS A 196 -18.62 8.81 9.06
N ALA A 197 -17.41 9.36 8.98
CA ALA A 197 -16.91 10.28 10.00
C ALA A 197 -17.73 11.58 10.06
N GLN A 198 -18.10 12.15 8.92
CA GLN A 198 -18.93 13.36 8.85
C GLN A 198 -20.32 13.11 9.43
N ILE A 199 -20.98 12.01 9.06
CA ILE A 199 -22.31 11.63 9.60
C ILE A 199 -22.24 11.50 11.12
N LYS A 200 -21.20 10.82 11.64
CA LYS A 200 -21.00 10.68 13.09
C LYS A 200 -20.84 12.05 13.79
N ASN A 201 -20.15 12.99 13.17
CA ASN A 201 -19.90 14.33 13.76
C ASN A 201 -21.15 15.22 13.72
N ILE A 202 -22.03 15.08 12.73
CA ILE A 202 -23.26 15.86 12.58
C ILE A 202 -24.35 15.35 13.53
N CYS A 203 -24.41 14.06 13.81
CA CYS A 203 -25.45 13.42 14.62
C CYS A 203 -25.69 14.12 15.99
N PRO A 204 -24.68 14.44 16.82
CA PRO A 204 -24.88 15.13 18.09
C PRO A 204 -25.46 16.54 17.93
N ILE A 205 -25.09 17.25 16.85
CA ILE A 205 -25.57 18.63 16.55
C ILE A 205 -27.05 18.59 16.21
N LEU A 206 -27.49 17.63 15.40
CA LEU A 206 -28.89 17.47 15.00
C LEU A 206 -29.78 17.06 16.19
N ILE A 207 -29.28 16.19 17.07
CA ILE A 207 -30.00 15.78 18.29
C ILE A 207 -30.16 16.98 19.22
N LYS A 208 -29.10 17.77 19.43
CA LYS A 208 -29.16 18.94 20.29
C LYS A 208 -30.15 19.99 19.78
N GLY A 209 -30.13 20.28 18.46
CA GLY A 209 -31.05 21.21 17.84
C GLY A 209 -32.51 20.76 17.89
N SER A 210 -32.81 19.45 17.88
CA SER A 210 -34.17 18.93 18.00
C SER A 210 -34.71 18.87 19.43
N LEU A 211 -33.87 19.11 20.45
CA LEU A 211 -34.28 19.16 21.85
C LEU A 211 -34.50 20.61 22.34
N GLU A 212 -34.09 21.60 21.55
CA GLU A 212 -34.21 23.03 21.83
C GLU A 212 -35.48 23.65 21.17
N GLU A 213 -36.24 22.88 20.39
CA GLU A 213 -37.58 23.21 19.86
C GLU A 213 -38.67 22.59 20.77
#